data_e300db5ef2dabfb87ec3c55d11f45d83
#
_entry.id   e300db5ef2dabfb87ec3c55d11f45d83
#
_cell.length_a   1.000
_cell.length_b   1.000
_cell.length_c   1.000
_cell.angle_alpha   90.00
_cell.angle_beta   90.00
_cell.angle_gamma   90.00
#
_symmetry.space_group_name_H-M   'P 1'
#
loop_
_entity.id
_entity.type
_entity.pdbx_description
1 polymer ?
#
loop_
_entity_poly.entity_id
_entity_poly.type
_entity_poly.pdbx_seq_one_letter_code
_entity_poly.pdbx_strand_id
1 'polypeptide(L)'
;TGDDGSYTKDFWEYDPANNTWTKKANFGGSARYWSTGFSIGSKGYIGLGNNNTDYKNDFWQYDPATNSWLQKANFGGTARGAATGFSIGEKGYIGTGYDGSYKKDFWEYDPTTNLWTQKANYGGVSRYEAVGFSIGSKGYTGTGSNGSLKSDFWEYTPANDTWTEKSSFDGT
;
A
#
# COMPACT_ATOMS: atom_id res chain seq x y z
N THR A 1 -5.71 -1.03 -11.83
CA THR A 1 -6.36 -2.16 -11.13
C THR A 1 -7.62 -1.67 -10.44
N GLY A 2 -8.60 -2.51 -10.28
CA GLY A 2 -9.88 -2.15 -9.66
C GLY A 2 -10.97 -3.15 -10.01
N ASP A 3 -12.20 -2.82 -9.60
CA ASP A 3 -13.41 -3.59 -9.85
C ASP A 3 -14.48 -2.63 -10.40
N ASP A 4 -14.96 -2.88 -11.61
CA ASP A 4 -16.03 -2.16 -12.30
C ASP A 4 -17.20 -3.11 -12.67
N GLY A 5 -17.32 -4.23 -11.95
CA GLY A 5 -18.13 -5.40 -12.26
C GLY A 5 -17.29 -6.51 -12.87
N SER A 6 -16.05 -6.19 -13.26
CA SER A 6 -15.00 -7.15 -13.61
C SER A 6 -13.64 -6.61 -13.12
N TYR A 7 -12.74 -7.52 -12.75
CA TYR A 7 -11.43 -7.08 -12.28
C TYR A 7 -10.58 -6.59 -13.44
N THR A 8 -9.96 -5.42 -13.24
CA THR A 8 -9.19 -4.74 -14.28
C THR A 8 -7.70 -4.75 -13.98
N LYS A 9 -6.89 -4.55 -15.01
CA LYS A 9 -5.45 -4.32 -14.90
C LYS A 9 -5.00 -3.11 -15.72
N ASP A 10 -5.94 -2.32 -16.18
CA ASP A 10 -5.63 -1.06 -16.84
C ASP A 10 -4.95 -0.08 -15.87
N PHE A 11 -4.11 0.77 -16.44
CA PHE A 11 -3.38 1.77 -15.71
C PHE A 11 -3.37 3.08 -16.48
N TRP A 12 -3.61 4.17 -15.79
CA TRP A 12 -3.80 5.47 -16.38
C TRP A 12 -2.98 6.52 -15.64
N GLU A 13 -2.41 7.45 -16.39
CA GLU A 13 -1.71 8.63 -15.88
C GLU A 13 -2.62 9.84 -16.02
N TYR A 14 -2.73 10.62 -14.96
CA TYR A 14 -3.38 11.92 -14.97
C TYR A 14 -2.33 13.03 -15.08
N ASP A 15 -2.50 13.91 -16.08
CA ASP A 15 -1.70 15.13 -16.23
C ASP A 15 -2.51 16.32 -15.70
N PRO A 16 -2.14 16.88 -14.53
CA PRO A 16 -2.84 18.02 -13.95
C PRO A 16 -2.66 19.33 -14.75
N ALA A 17 -1.58 19.46 -15.52
CA ALA A 17 -1.32 20.66 -16.30
C ALA A 17 -2.29 20.80 -17.48
N ASN A 18 -2.66 19.67 -18.09
CA ASN A 18 -3.57 19.61 -19.23
C ASN A 18 -4.96 19.05 -18.87
N ASN A 19 -5.17 18.63 -17.63
CA ASN A 19 -6.41 17.99 -17.15
C ASN A 19 -6.81 16.79 -18.03
N THR A 20 -5.85 15.93 -18.36
CA THR A 20 -6.06 14.78 -19.25
C THR A 20 -5.60 13.45 -18.62
N TRP A 21 -6.27 12.37 -19.06
CA TRP A 21 -5.88 11.00 -18.72
C TRP A 21 -5.26 10.30 -19.93
N THR A 22 -4.14 9.65 -19.73
CA THR A 22 -3.46 8.88 -20.77
C THR A 22 -3.31 7.43 -20.31
N LYS A 23 -3.76 6.50 -21.15
CA LYS A 23 -3.60 5.07 -20.88
C LYS A 23 -2.12 4.68 -20.98
N LYS A 24 -1.62 3.98 -19.98
CA LYS A 24 -0.25 3.42 -19.92
C LYS A 24 -0.26 1.91 -20.07
N ALA A 25 0.92 1.29 -20.01
CA ALA A 25 1.05 -0.15 -20.01
C ALA A 25 0.19 -0.77 -18.90
N ASN A 26 -0.60 -1.75 -19.23
CA ASN A 26 -1.42 -2.46 -18.25
C ASN A 26 -0.55 -3.01 -17.13
N PHE A 27 -1.09 -3.04 -15.91
CA PHE A 27 -0.44 -3.61 -14.74
C PHE A 27 0.17 -4.99 -15.05
N GLY A 28 1.40 -5.21 -14.62
CA GLY A 28 2.17 -6.42 -14.95
C GLY A 28 1.64 -7.71 -14.31
N GLY A 29 0.94 -7.59 -13.17
CA GLY A 29 0.31 -8.72 -12.49
C GLY A 29 -1.07 -9.09 -13.05
N SER A 30 -1.80 -9.94 -12.34
CA SER A 30 -3.19 -10.29 -12.69
C SER A 30 -4.16 -9.15 -12.37
N ALA A 31 -5.29 -9.11 -13.08
CA ALA A 31 -6.42 -8.25 -12.75
C ALA A 31 -6.89 -8.50 -11.31
N ARG A 32 -7.14 -7.44 -10.54
CA ARG A 32 -7.40 -7.53 -9.10
C ARG A 32 -8.02 -6.26 -8.52
N TYR A 33 -8.57 -6.37 -7.33
CA TYR A 33 -9.04 -5.28 -6.48
C TYR A 33 -8.31 -5.32 -5.12
N TRP A 34 -8.49 -4.29 -4.28
CA TRP A 34 -7.82 -4.15 -2.98
C TRP A 34 -6.28 -4.16 -3.05
N SER A 35 -5.72 -3.78 -4.18
CA SER A 35 -4.27 -3.58 -4.30
C SER A 35 -3.83 -2.38 -3.47
N THR A 36 -2.59 -2.41 -3.03
CA THR A 36 -1.93 -1.30 -2.34
C THR A 36 -0.91 -0.67 -3.28
N GLY A 37 -0.86 0.66 -3.33
CA GLY A 37 0.09 1.38 -4.18
C GLY A 37 0.65 2.63 -3.51
N PHE A 38 1.88 2.98 -3.86
CA PHE A 38 2.60 4.20 -3.45
C PHE A 38 3.71 4.50 -4.47
N SER A 39 4.39 5.64 -4.31
CA SER A 39 5.57 5.99 -5.12
C SER A 39 6.82 6.07 -4.25
N ILE A 40 7.98 5.72 -4.82
CA ILE A 40 9.30 6.01 -4.23
C ILE A 40 10.12 6.71 -5.33
N GLY A 41 10.58 7.93 -5.08
CA GLY A 41 11.22 8.75 -6.08
C GLY A 41 10.31 8.93 -7.31
N SER A 42 10.83 8.63 -8.49
CA SER A 42 10.09 8.73 -9.76
C SER A 42 9.36 7.44 -10.17
N LYS A 43 9.34 6.40 -9.34
CA LYS A 43 8.74 5.11 -9.67
C LYS A 43 7.44 4.88 -8.89
N GLY A 44 6.47 4.24 -9.55
CA GLY A 44 5.25 3.75 -8.90
C GLY A 44 5.41 2.30 -8.45
N TYR A 45 4.73 1.92 -7.40
CA TYR A 45 4.73 0.55 -6.88
C TYR A 45 3.30 0.11 -6.60
N ILE A 46 2.94 -1.09 -7.03
CA ILE A 46 1.64 -1.72 -6.78
C ILE A 46 1.86 -3.18 -6.43
N GLY A 47 1.11 -3.68 -5.45
CA GLY A 47 1.13 -5.09 -5.08
C GLY A 47 -0.09 -5.50 -4.28
N LEU A 48 -0.06 -6.75 -3.83
CA LEU A 48 -1.14 -7.32 -3.01
C LEU A 48 -2.50 -7.31 -3.73
N GLY A 49 -3.58 -7.41 -2.97
CA GLY A 49 -4.93 -7.41 -3.52
C GLY A 49 -5.49 -8.82 -3.66
N ASN A 50 -6.67 -8.90 -4.29
CA ASN A 50 -7.41 -10.15 -4.49
C ASN A 50 -7.92 -10.22 -5.94
N ASN A 51 -7.84 -11.39 -6.55
CA ASN A 51 -8.38 -11.63 -7.90
C ASN A 51 -9.65 -12.49 -7.89
N ASN A 52 -10.38 -12.50 -6.78
CA ASN A 52 -11.55 -13.30 -6.47
C ASN A 52 -11.27 -14.80 -6.18
N THR A 53 -10.12 -15.30 -6.56
CA THR A 53 -9.70 -16.69 -6.26
C THR A 53 -8.75 -16.70 -5.07
N ASP A 54 -7.74 -15.82 -5.12
CA ASP A 54 -6.64 -15.79 -4.16
C ASP A 54 -6.25 -14.37 -3.77
N TYR A 55 -5.83 -14.20 -2.54
CA TYR A 55 -5.02 -13.05 -2.15
C TYR A 55 -3.64 -13.13 -2.80
N LYS A 56 -3.09 -12.00 -3.16
CA LYS A 56 -1.79 -11.88 -3.85
C LYS A 56 -0.74 -11.27 -2.92
N ASN A 57 0.52 -11.66 -3.13
CA ASN A 57 1.70 -11.08 -2.47
C ASN A 57 2.74 -10.59 -3.48
N ASP A 58 2.47 -10.70 -4.79
CA ASP A 58 3.34 -10.15 -5.81
C ASP A 58 3.41 -8.62 -5.69
N PHE A 59 4.57 -8.06 -6.02
CA PHE A 59 4.86 -6.64 -5.92
C PHE A 59 5.57 -6.18 -7.18
N TRP A 60 5.18 -5.03 -7.71
CA TRP A 60 5.58 -4.56 -9.02
C TRP A 60 5.98 -3.10 -8.98
N GLN A 61 7.01 -2.76 -9.74
CA GLN A 61 7.48 -1.41 -9.97
C GLN A 61 7.05 -0.95 -11.36
N TYR A 62 6.47 0.23 -11.45
CA TYR A 62 6.21 0.93 -12.71
C TYR A 62 7.29 1.96 -12.96
N ASP A 63 7.84 1.93 -14.17
CA ASP A 63 8.76 2.95 -14.67
C ASP A 63 8.05 3.85 -15.67
N PRO A 64 7.73 5.11 -15.33
CA PRO A 64 7.10 6.04 -16.27
C PRO A 64 7.98 6.40 -17.47
N ALA A 65 9.32 6.38 -17.33
CA ALA A 65 10.24 6.71 -18.41
C ALA A 65 10.23 5.67 -19.54
N THR A 66 10.00 4.40 -19.20
CA THR A 66 9.94 3.29 -20.18
C THR A 66 8.53 2.78 -20.39
N ASN A 67 7.54 3.30 -19.64
CA ASN A 67 6.15 2.83 -19.63
C ASN A 67 6.07 1.30 -19.45
N SER A 68 6.79 0.77 -18.46
CA SER A 68 6.89 -0.68 -18.26
C SER A 68 6.79 -1.08 -16.78
N TRP A 69 6.39 -2.32 -16.55
CA TRP A 69 6.32 -2.94 -15.24
C TRP A 69 7.42 -3.97 -15.05
N LEU A 70 8.03 -3.97 -13.88
CA LEU A 70 9.03 -4.95 -13.45
C LEU A 70 8.58 -5.58 -12.13
N GLN A 71 8.50 -6.91 -12.11
CA GLN A 71 8.22 -7.61 -10.85
C GLN A 71 9.41 -7.48 -9.90
N LYS A 72 9.13 -7.17 -8.66
CA LYS A 72 10.09 -7.04 -7.56
C LYS A 72 9.93 -8.22 -6.59
N ALA A 73 10.72 -8.25 -5.53
CA ALA A 73 10.55 -9.26 -4.49
C ALA A 73 9.11 -9.25 -3.97
N ASN A 74 8.51 -10.41 -3.86
CA ASN A 74 7.18 -10.55 -3.28
C ASN A 74 7.14 -9.97 -1.88
N PHE A 75 5.99 -9.42 -1.50
CA PHE A 75 5.76 -8.88 -0.16
C PHE A 75 6.18 -9.88 0.92
N GLY A 76 6.89 -9.40 1.95
CA GLY A 76 7.47 -10.24 3.00
C GLY A 76 6.46 -10.89 3.95
N GLY A 77 5.25 -10.31 4.05
CA GLY A 77 4.15 -10.87 4.84
C GLY A 77 3.26 -11.83 4.04
N THR A 78 2.13 -12.23 4.61
CA THR A 78 1.14 -13.09 3.94
C THR A 78 0.46 -12.35 2.78
N ALA A 79 0.07 -13.11 1.74
CA ALA A 79 -0.77 -12.60 0.65
C ALA A 79 -2.08 -12.02 1.23
N ARG A 80 -2.44 -10.79 0.85
CA ARG A 80 -3.58 -10.07 1.44
C ARG A 80 -4.11 -8.97 0.52
N GLY A 81 -5.28 -8.46 0.84
CA GLY A 81 -5.84 -7.26 0.21
C GLY A 81 -6.15 -6.17 1.23
N ALA A 82 -6.53 -4.99 0.74
CA ALA A 82 -6.93 -3.83 1.54
C ALA A 82 -5.92 -3.44 2.62
N ALA A 83 -4.63 -3.63 2.33
CA ALA A 83 -3.52 -3.19 3.16
C ALA A 83 -3.26 -1.68 2.96
N THR A 84 -2.70 -1.04 3.95
CA THR A 84 -2.24 0.36 3.88
C THR A 84 -0.82 0.42 3.37
N GLY A 85 -0.53 1.37 2.47
CA GLY A 85 0.84 1.59 1.97
C GLY A 85 1.16 3.06 1.76
N PHE A 86 2.40 3.43 2.02
CA PHE A 86 2.97 4.77 1.81
C PHE A 86 4.49 4.68 1.69
N SER A 87 5.14 5.78 1.34
CA SER A 87 6.60 5.88 1.34
C SER A 87 7.08 6.92 2.35
N ILE A 88 8.27 6.71 2.92
CA ILE A 88 9.01 7.70 3.72
C ILE A 88 10.43 7.75 3.15
N GLY A 89 10.84 8.90 2.62
CA GLY A 89 12.11 9.01 1.91
C GLY A 89 12.20 8.01 0.76
N GLU A 90 13.27 7.24 0.73
CA GLU A 90 13.54 6.25 -0.32
C GLU A 90 13.03 4.83 0.02
N LYS A 91 12.16 4.68 1.01
CA LYS A 91 11.60 3.39 1.43
C LYS A 91 10.09 3.35 1.27
N GLY A 92 9.57 2.16 0.92
CA GLY A 92 8.14 1.89 0.92
C GLY A 92 7.72 1.14 2.18
N TYR A 93 6.49 1.33 2.59
CA TYR A 93 5.93 0.67 3.78
C TYR A 93 4.56 0.11 3.46
N ILE A 94 4.31 -1.12 3.91
CA ILE A 94 2.99 -1.77 3.82
C ILE A 94 2.68 -2.41 5.17
N GLY A 95 1.44 -2.24 5.62
CA GLY A 95 0.94 -2.87 6.83
C GLY A 95 -0.56 -3.08 6.82
N THR A 96 -1.07 -3.72 7.87
CA THR A 96 -2.50 -4.01 8.01
C THR A 96 -3.06 -4.89 6.88
N GLY A 97 -4.37 -4.86 6.63
CA GLY A 97 -5.00 -5.63 5.56
C GLY A 97 -5.71 -6.88 6.03
N TYR A 98 -6.15 -7.70 5.05
CA TYR A 98 -6.99 -8.87 5.29
C TYR A 98 -6.60 -10.05 4.37
N ASP A 99 -6.46 -11.25 4.95
CA ASP A 99 -6.18 -12.52 4.26
C ASP A 99 -7.11 -13.65 4.71
N GLY A 100 -8.28 -13.31 5.23
CA GLY A 100 -9.15 -14.18 6.02
C GLY A 100 -9.12 -13.82 7.50
N SER A 101 -8.11 -13.05 7.93
CA SER A 101 -8.00 -12.44 9.25
C SER A 101 -7.41 -11.03 9.16
N TYR A 102 -7.77 -10.16 10.09
CA TYR A 102 -7.25 -8.79 10.14
C TYR A 102 -5.78 -8.80 10.55
N LYS A 103 -4.97 -7.99 9.87
CA LYS A 103 -3.53 -7.90 10.07
C LYS A 103 -3.11 -6.61 10.75
N LYS A 104 -1.94 -6.64 11.42
CA LYS A 104 -1.26 -5.46 11.98
C LYS A 104 0.25 -5.51 11.83
N ASP A 105 0.78 -6.54 11.18
CA ASP A 105 2.19 -6.58 10.82
C ASP A 105 2.50 -5.43 9.86
N PHE A 106 3.73 -4.91 9.94
CA PHE A 106 4.18 -3.76 9.19
C PHE A 106 5.57 -4.04 8.63
N TRP A 107 5.78 -3.66 7.37
CA TRP A 107 6.94 -4.04 6.59
C TRP A 107 7.52 -2.87 5.83
N GLU A 108 8.84 -2.79 5.79
CA GLU A 108 9.62 -1.84 5.02
C GLU A 108 10.17 -2.52 3.77
N TYR A 109 10.03 -1.88 2.62
CA TYR A 109 10.64 -2.27 1.35
C TYR A 109 11.81 -1.34 1.03
N ASP A 110 12.97 -1.94 0.75
CA ASP A 110 14.13 -1.24 0.24
C ASP A 110 14.29 -1.49 -1.27
N PRO A 111 14.05 -0.49 -2.14
CA PRO A 111 14.20 -0.66 -3.57
C PRO A 111 15.65 -0.90 -4.02
N THR A 112 16.64 -0.48 -3.23
CA THR A 112 18.08 -0.66 -3.54
C THR A 112 18.50 -2.11 -3.41
N THR A 113 18.06 -2.79 -2.36
CA THR A 113 18.36 -4.20 -2.10
C THR A 113 17.30 -5.14 -2.63
N ASN A 114 16.12 -4.62 -2.98
CA ASN A 114 14.93 -5.38 -3.35
C ASN A 114 14.47 -6.34 -2.25
N LEU A 115 14.55 -5.93 -0.99
CA LEU A 115 14.20 -6.74 0.17
C LEU A 115 13.10 -6.11 1.01
N TRP A 116 12.30 -6.97 1.66
CA TRP A 116 11.33 -6.61 2.68
C TRP A 116 11.86 -6.94 4.06
N THR A 117 11.72 -6.01 4.99
CA THR A 117 12.10 -6.17 6.40
C THR A 117 10.90 -5.92 7.28
N GLN A 118 10.56 -6.85 8.16
CA GLN A 118 9.49 -6.64 9.12
C GLN A 118 9.91 -5.60 10.16
N LYS A 119 9.02 -4.68 10.43
CA LYS A 119 9.17 -3.59 11.41
C LYS A 119 8.23 -3.82 12.60
N ALA A 120 8.27 -2.91 13.57
CA ALA A 120 7.33 -2.93 14.69
C ALA A 120 5.88 -2.97 14.17
N ASN A 121 5.10 -3.88 14.70
CA ASN A 121 3.68 -4.01 14.33
C ASN A 121 2.96 -2.67 14.52
N TYR A 122 1.99 -2.40 13.64
CA TYR A 122 1.09 -1.25 13.77
C TYR A 122 0.58 -1.11 15.20
N GLY A 123 0.64 0.11 15.75
CA GLY A 123 0.35 0.37 17.16
C GLY A 123 -1.10 0.11 17.56
N GLY A 124 -2.04 0.30 16.63
CA GLY A 124 -3.44 0.02 16.85
C GLY A 124 -3.81 -1.46 16.74
N VAL A 125 -5.12 -1.74 16.75
CA VAL A 125 -5.63 -3.09 16.55
C VAL A 125 -5.50 -3.53 15.09
N SER A 126 -5.44 -4.85 14.86
CA SER A 126 -5.46 -5.45 13.50
C SER A 126 -6.67 -4.97 12.72
N ARG A 127 -6.48 -4.59 11.44
CA ARG A 127 -7.54 -3.99 10.62
C ARG A 127 -7.24 -4.07 9.12
N TYR A 128 -8.22 -3.73 8.31
CA TYR A 128 -8.11 -3.53 6.86
C TYR A 128 -8.68 -2.16 6.47
N GLU A 129 -8.43 -1.71 5.23
CA GLU A 129 -8.92 -0.43 4.71
C GLU A 129 -8.54 0.79 5.57
N ALA A 130 -7.42 0.73 6.29
CA ALA A 130 -6.87 1.88 6.94
C ALA A 130 -6.30 2.87 5.92
N VAL A 131 -6.35 4.16 6.23
CA VAL A 131 -5.68 5.21 5.44
C VAL A 131 -4.25 5.35 5.94
N GLY A 132 -3.31 5.55 5.01
CA GLY A 132 -1.91 5.80 5.33
C GLY A 132 -1.27 6.82 4.41
N PHE A 133 -0.39 7.64 4.97
CA PHE A 133 0.37 8.67 4.25
C PHE A 133 1.64 9.02 5.03
N SER A 134 2.48 9.86 4.45
CA SER A 134 3.68 10.38 5.11
C SER A 134 3.68 11.90 5.18
N ILE A 135 4.29 12.44 6.22
CA ILE A 135 4.62 13.87 6.34
C ILE A 135 6.07 13.95 6.78
N GLY A 136 6.94 14.53 5.94
CA GLY A 136 8.37 14.60 6.20
C GLY A 136 8.98 13.21 6.40
N SER A 137 9.61 12.97 7.53
CA SER A 137 10.27 11.70 7.88
C SER A 137 9.38 10.73 8.68
N LYS A 138 8.09 10.99 8.78
CA LYS A 138 7.13 10.19 9.56
C LYS A 138 6.07 9.56 8.68
N GLY A 139 5.58 8.38 9.09
CA GLY A 139 4.39 7.74 8.53
C GLY A 139 3.19 7.90 9.45
N TYR A 140 2.00 7.90 8.87
CA TYR A 140 0.74 8.02 9.61
C TYR A 140 -0.25 7.00 9.10
N THR A 141 -0.94 6.35 10.03
CA THR A 141 -1.97 5.36 9.70
C THR A 141 -3.10 5.46 10.72
N GLY A 142 -4.33 5.38 10.23
CA GLY A 142 -5.52 5.43 11.09
C GLY A 142 -6.77 4.96 10.36
N THR A 143 -7.89 5.04 11.04
CA THR A 143 -9.21 4.66 10.54
C THR A 143 -9.29 3.17 10.13
N GLY A 144 -10.14 2.81 9.16
CA GLY A 144 -10.32 1.40 8.74
C GLY A 144 -11.27 0.61 9.64
N SER A 145 -11.26 -0.71 9.49
CA SER A 145 -12.20 -1.60 10.18
C SER A 145 -11.56 -2.92 10.64
N ASN A 146 -12.08 -3.48 11.71
CA ASN A 146 -11.84 -4.87 12.13
C ASN A 146 -13.17 -5.59 12.43
N GLY A 147 -14.21 -5.24 11.67
CA GLY A 147 -15.60 -5.57 11.95
C GLY A 147 -16.34 -4.40 12.61
N SER A 148 -15.61 -3.40 13.10
CA SER A 148 -16.12 -2.10 13.58
C SER A 148 -15.23 -1.00 13.07
N LEU A 149 -15.79 0.13 12.63
CA LEU A 149 -15.03 1.29 12.18
C LEU A 149 -14.12 1.82 13.31
N LYS A 150 -12.97 2.34 12.92
CA LYS A 150 -11.94 2.87 13.82
C LYS A 150 -11.70 4.34 13.54
N SER A 151 -11.42 5.11 14.59
CA SER A 151 -11.07 6.52 14.52
C SER A 151 -9.67 6.80 15.07
N ASP A 152 -8.99 5.80 15.64
CA ASP A 152 -7.64 5.94 16.18
C ASP A 152 -6.64 6.29 15.07
N PHE A 153 -5.63 7.07 15.43
CA PHE A 153 -4.62 7.60 14.51
C PHE A 153 -3.23 7.47 15.12
N TRP A 154 -2.27 7.00 14.32
CA TRP A 154 -0.94 6.62 14.78
C TRP A 154 0.16 7.20 13.90
N GLU A 155 1.23 7.63 14.53
CA GLU A 155 2.47 8.08 13.90
C GLU A 155 3.55 7.01 14.00
N TYR A 156 4.17 6.67 12.88
CA TYR A 156 5.34 5.81 12.80
C TYR A 156 6.61 6.63 12.65
N THR A 157 7.62 6.31 13.48
CA THR A 157 8.95 6.90 13.43
C THR A 157 9.98 5.86 13.00
N PRO A 158 10.46 5.88 11.72
CA PRO A 158 11.41 4.89 11.23
C PRO A 158 12.73 4.84 12.00
N ALA A 159 13.21 6.00 12.50
CA ALA A 159 14.51 6.11 13.18
C ALA A 159 14.64 5.21 14.42
N ASN A 160 13.56 4.95 15.12
CA ASN A 160 13.53 4.09 16.32
C ASN A 160 12.54 2.94 16.20
N ASP A 161 11.93 2.74 15.01
CA ASP A 161 10.97 1.68 14.73
C ASP A 161 9.79 1.64 15.73
N THR A 162 9.16 2.79 15.98
CA THR A 162 8.07 2.91 16.97
C THR A 162 6.83 3.57 16.41
N TRP A 163 5.68 3.15 16.96
CA TRP A 163 4.38 3.76 16.75
C TRP A 163 3.95 4.56 17.98
N THR A 164 3.43 5.75 17.77
CA THR A 164 2.90 6.63 18.81
C THR A 164 1.46 7.01 18.48
N GLU A 165 0.54 6.78 19.40
CA GLU A 165 -0.85 7.19 19.23
C GLU A 165 -0.97 8.72 19.21
N LYS A 166 -1.80 9.22 18.34
CA LYS A 166 -2.17 10.64 18.21
C LYS A 166 -3.65 10.81 18.51
N SER A 167 -4.10 12.05 18.53
CA SER A 167 -5.53 12.34 18.69
C SER A 167 -6.34 11.60 17.63
N SER A 168 -7.39 10.92 18.04
CA SER A 168 -8.30 10.23 17.15
C SER A 168 -8.96 11.20 16.16
N PHE A 169 -9.37 10.67 15.02
CA PHE A 169 -10.16 11.40 14.05
C PHE A 169 -11.58 11.64 14.61
N ASP A 170 -12.00 12.91 14.64
CA ASP A 170 -13.29 13.33 15.22
C ASP A 170 -14.48 13.24 14.23
N GLY A 171 -14.24 12.73 13.01
CA GLY A 171 -15.28 12.51 12.00
C GLY A 171 -16.21 11.34 12.38
N THR A 172 -17.48 11.43 11.97
CA THR A 172 -18.51 10.40 12.13
C THR A 172 -18.66 9.60 10.85
#